data_00c60e9b643769db47c601557221605e
#
_entry.id   00c60e9b643769db47c601557221605e
#
_cell.length_a   1.000
_cell.length_b   1.000
_cell.length_c   1.000
_cell.angle_alpha   90.00
_cell.angle_beta   90.00
_cell.angle_gamma   90.00
#
_symmetry.space_group_name_H-M   'P 1'
#
loop_
_entity.id
_entity.type
_entity.pdbx_description
1 polymer ?
#
loop_
_entity_poly.entity_id
_entity_poly.type
_entity_poly.pdbx_seq_one_letter_code
_entity_poly.pdbx_strand_id
1 'polypeptide(L)'
;MLYHVSRNGQNYGPYTLEDLKKYVASGNVLPTDHAKSDGMPDWVPVSQVLGTASAVPPSYQPPFAPVYPVSGLVPFSDAPNLNWGLVLLFSFFTCTLFMWVWNLVLASWMKRVQPNSKAILYYAVAAVLFVLQLSVGPHTHITTLQPGFQWWTTYTAHPLRNVIGLAVWIVRIVARFTMRADLEQHFNGPEPVGLSLSGVMTFFFGGIYFQYHLNRINELKRMARYRGAAI
;
A
#
# COMPACT_ATOMS: atom_id res chain seq x y z
N MET A 1 16.78 -5.24 -50.19
CA MET A 1 17.23 -4.34 -49.11
C MET A 1 17.81 -5.21 -47.99
N LEU A 2 18.94 -4.80 -47.46
CA LEU A 2 19.61 -5.51 -46.36
C LEU A 2 19.41 -4.72 -45.07
N TYR A 3 19.20 -5.43 -43.97
CA TYR A 3 18.95 -4.85 -42.65
C TYR A 3 20.02 -5.28 -41.65
N HIS A 4 20.52 -4.33 -40.90
CA HIS A 4 21.34 -4.58 -39.74
C HIS A 4 20.47 -4.52 -38.49
N VAL A 5 20.65 -5.46 -37.56
CA VAL A 5 19.90 -5.52 -36.29
C VAL A 5 20.84 -5.18 -35.16
N SER A 6 20.44 -4.30 -34.28
CA SER A 6 21.17 -3.93 -33.06
C SER A 6 20.44 -4.40 -31.80
N ARG A 7 21.17 -5.10 -30.92
CA ARG A 7 20.72 -5.51 -29.59
C ARG A 7 21.83 -5.22 -28.59
N ASN A 8 21.53 -4.49 -27.53
CA ASN A 8 22.48 -4.15 -26.47
C ASN A 8 23.80 -3.55 -26.95
N GLY A 9 23.77 -2.75 -28.04
CA GLY A 9 24.97 -2.15 -28.62
C GLY A 9 25.77 -3.04 -29.57
N GLN A 10 25.38 -4.29 -29.79
CA GLN A 10 25.98 -5.17 -30.80
C GLN A 10 25.14 -5.20 -32.06
N ASN A 11 25.80 -5.13 -33.21
CA ASN A 11 25.18 -5.16 -34.52
C ASN A 11 25.33 -6.53 -35.14
N TYR A 12 24.24 -7.04 -35.71
CA TYR A 12 24.13 -8.32 -36.38
C TYR A 12 23.61 -8.11 -37.83
N GLY A 13 23.96 -9.00 -38.73
CA GLY A 13 23.53 -8.96 -40.12
C GLY A 13 24.70 -8.76 -41.08
N PRO A 14 24.48 -8.44 -42.37
CA PRO A 14 23.19 -8.03 -42.93
C PRO A 14 22.19 -9.15 -43.17
N TYR A 15 20.91 -8.90 -42.96
CA TYR A 15 19.80 -9.84 -43.15
C TYR A 15 18.85 -9.35 -44.25
N THR A 16 18.28 -10.27 -45.02
CA THR A 16 17.14 -9.96 -45.88
C THR A 16 15.85 -9.81 -45.07
N LEU A 17 14.80 -9.22 -45.64
CA LEU A 17 13.50 -9.12 -44.98
C LEU A 17 12.92 -10.50 -44.63
N GLU A 18 13.18 -11.51 -45.48
CA GLU A 18 12.72 -12.88 -45.24
C GLU A 18 13.49 -13.55 -44.11
N ASP A 19 14.81 -13.34 -44.05
CA ASP A 19 15.64 -13.82 -42.95
C ASP A 19 15.20 -13.19 -41.62
N LEU A 20 14.89 -11.89 -41.63
CA LEU A 20 14.43 -11.17 -40.46
C LEU A 20 13.10 -11.74 -39.92
N LYS A 21 12.15 -12.06 -40.83
CA LYS A 21 10.90 -12.76 -40.45
C LYS A 21 11.17 -14.12 -39.81
N LYS A 22 12.07 -14.90 -40.42
CA LYS A 22 12.43 -16.24 -39.93
C LYS A 22 13.11 -16.16 -38.56
N TYR A 23 14.01 -15.20 -38.34
CA TYR A 23 14.71 -15.05 -37.07
C TYR A 23 13.79 -14.48 -35.97
N VAL A 24 12.80 -13.68 -36.31
CA VAL A 24 11.75 -13.26 -35.34
C VAL A 24 10.87 -14.44 -34.97
N ALA A 25 10.46 -15.26 -35.95
CA ALA A 25 9.66 -16.46 -35.69
C ALA A 25 10.38 -17.52 -34.84
N SER A 26 11.72 -17.62 -34.96
CA SER A 26 12.56 -18.52 -34.16
C SER A 26 13.00 -17.93 -32.80
N GLY A 27 12.66 -16.65 -32.50
CA GLY A 27 13.05 -15.98 -31.26
C GLY A 27 14.51 -15.49 -31.22
N ASN A 28 15.26 -15.66 -32.32
CA ASN A 28 16.65 -15.20 -32.39
C ASN A 28 16.77 -13.67 -32.51
N VAL A 29 15.77 -13.03 -33.11
CA VAL A 29 15.61 -11.58 -33.16
C VAL A 29 14.29 -11.23 -32.48
N LEU A 30 14.31 -10.25 -31.60
CA LEU A 30 13.08 -9.81 -30.92
C LEU A 30 12.39 -8.71 -31.74
N PRO A 31 11.07 -8.63 -31.74
CA PRO A 31 10.32 -7.53 -32.37
C PRO A 31 10.72 -6.13 -31.86
N THR A 32 11.27 -6.07 -30.65
CA THR A 32 11.75 -4.86 -29.97
C THR A 32 13.19 -4.48 -30.30
N ASP A 33 13.97 -5.36 -30.96
CA ASP A 33 15.32 -5.03 -31.41
C ASP A 33 15.26 -3.93 -32.49
N HIS A 34 16.33 -3.15 -32.63
CA HIS A 34 16.39 -2.07 -33.59
C HIS A 34 17.00 -2.55 -34.90
N ALA A 35 16.35 -2.24 -36.00
CA ALA A 35 16.85 -2.54 -37.35
C ALA A 35 17.07 -1.25 -38.15
N LYS A 36 18.08 -1.26 -39.01
CA LYS A 36 18.41 -0.17 -39.95
C LYS A 36 18.84 -0.76 -41.29
N SER A 37 18.37 -0.15 -42.40
CA SER A 37 18.87 -0.43 -43.75
C SER A 37 19.61 0.79 -44.30
N ASP A 38 20.40 0.60 -45.36
CA ASP A 38 21.22 1.64 -45.98
C ASP A 38 20.44 2.85 -46.52
N GLY A 39 19.11 2.82 -46.54
CA GLY A 39 18.25 3.93 -46.94
C GLY A 39 17.47 4.60 -45.81
N MET A 40 17.67 4.15 -44.55
CA MET A 40 16.94 4.68 -43.41
C MET A 40 17.77 5.67 -42.59
N PRO A 41 17.23 6.86 -42.23
CA PRO A 41 17.97 7.84 -41.44
C PRO A 41 18.27 7.35 -40.03
N ASP A 42 17.34 6.63 -39.42
CA ASP A 42 17.40 6.20 -38.01
C ASP A 42 17.14 4.71 -37.82
N TRP A 43 17.51 4.21 -36.64
CA TRP A 43 17.20 2.87 -36.19
C TRP A 43 15.73 2.77 -35.79
N VAL A 44 15.00 1.79 -36.34
CA VAL A 44 13.58 1.56 -36.04
C VAL A 44 13.38 0.16 -35.48
N PRO A 45 12.36 -0.07 -34.63
CA PRO A 45 12.05 -1.40 -34.15
C PRO A 45 11.80 -2.40 -35.30
N VAL A 46 12.26 -3.64 -35.13
CA VAL A 46 12.07 -4.71 -36.12
C VAL A 46 10.59 -4.94 -36.45
N SER A 47 9.70 -4.80 -35.46
CA SER A 47 8.25 -4.85 -35.64
C SER A 47 7.72 -3.83 -36.66
N GLN A 48 8.30 -2.67 -36.71
CA GLN A 48 7.93 -1.62 -37.68
C GLN A 48 8.42 -1.97 -39.10
N VAL A 49 9.62 -2.54 -39.24
CA VAL A 49 10.16 -3.00 -40.51
C VAL A 49 9.34 -4.13 -41.10
N LEU A 50 8.84 -5.04 -40.27
CA LEU A 50 8.05 -6.19 -40.68
C LEU A 50 6.57 -5.86 -40.97
N GLY A 51 6.15 -4.62 -40.75
CA GLY A 51 4.75 -4.21 -40.91
C GLY A 51 3.81 -4.87 -39.90
N THR A 52 4.34 -5.52 -38.86
CA THR A 52 3.57 -6.13 -37.79
C THR A 52 3.28 -5.12 -36.67
N ALA A 53 3.33 -3.82 -36.96
CA ALA A 53 3.10 -2.72 -36.03
C ALA A 53 1.65 -2.63 -35.53
N SER A 54 0.90 -3.74 -35.51
CA SER A 54 -0.45 -3.83 -34.97
C SER A 54 -0.55 -4.62 -33.65
N ALA A 55 0.57 -4.86 -33.00
CA ALA A 55 0.54 -5.21 -31.58
C ALA A 55 1.58 -4.32 -30.90
N VAL A 56 1.14 -3.20 -30.33
CA VAL A 56 1.80 -2.62 -29.18
C VAL A 56 2.13 -3.82 -28.27
N PRO A 57 3.41 -4.15 -27.97
CA PRO A 57 3.70 -5.21 -27.02
C PRO A 57 2.87 -4.84 -25.79
N PRO A 58 2.17 -5.81 -25.15
CA PRO A 58 1.50 -5.50 -23.90
C PRO A 58 2.56 -4.84 -23.04
N SER A 59 2.43 -3.53 -22.83
CA SER A 59 3.22 -2.82 -21.85
C SER A 59 3.11 -3.70 -20.64
N TYR A 60 4.26 -4.15 -20.07
CA TYR A 60 4.28 -4.92 -18.83
C TYR A 60 3.47 -4.11 -17.82
N GLN A 61 2.19 -4.32 -17.80
CA GLN A 61 1.33 -3.89 -16.73
C GLN A 61 1.71 -4.83 -15.60
N PRO A 62 2.35 -4.32 -14.54
CA PRO A 62 2.47 -5.11 -13.35
C PRO A 62 1.06 -5.65 -13.06
N PRO A 63 0.87 -6.92 -12.64
CA PRO A 63 -0.43 -7.60 -12.55
C PRO A 63 -1.50 -6.87 -11.73
N PHE A 64 -1.24 -5.68 -11.26
CA PHE A 64 -2.06 -4.85 -10.38
C PHE A 64 -2.03 -3.35 -10.73
N ALA A 65 -1.78 -2.97 -11.98
CA ALA A 65 -2.13 -1.60 -12.37
C ALA A 65 -3.63 -1.60 -12.74
N PRO A 66 -4.54 -1.19 -11.85
CA PRO A 66 -5.94 -1.05 -12.21
C PRO A 66 -6.03 0.02 -13.29
N VAL A 67 -6.66 -0.32 -14.42
CA VAL A 67 -7.05 0.65 -15.44
C VAL A 67 -8.17 1.48 -14.82
N TYR A 68 -7.82 2.65 -14.32
CA TYR A 68 -8.82 3.60 -13.84
C TYR A 68 -9.54 4.18 -15.06
N PRO A 69 -10.88 4.06 -15.17
CA PRO A 69 -11.63 4.91 -16.06
C PRO A 69 -11.49 6.35 -15.55
N VAL A 70 -10.78 7.19 -16.28
CA VAL A 70 -10.53 8.61 -15.94
C VAL A 70 -11.82 9.42 -15.97
N SER A 71 -12.91 8.86 -16.50
CA SER A 71 -14.21 9.51 -16.62
C SER A 71 -15.07 9.26 -15.38
N GLY A 72 -14.97 10.13 -14.36
CA GLY A 72 -15.91 10.12 -13.25
C GLY A 72 -15.31 10.04 -11.86
N LEU A 73 -14.06 10.43 -11.65
CA LEU A 73 -13.54 10.62 -10.31
C LEU A 73 -14.33 11.75 -9.64
N VAL A 74 -15.38 11.36 -8.89
CA VAL A 74 -15.94 12.25 -7.89
C VAL A 74 -14.78 12.69 -7.00
N PRO A 75 -14.55 13.96 -6.73
CA PRO A 75 -13.41 14.42 -5.94
C PRO A 75 -13.63 14.03 -4.47
N PHE A 76 -13.40 12.76 -4.13
CA PHE A 76 -13.32 12.35 -2.73
C PHE A 76 -12.09 13.00 -2.10
N SER A 77 -12.21 13.40 -0.84
CA SER A 77 -11.09 14.00 -0.12
C SER A 77 -9.94 13.01 -0.05
N ASP A 78 -8.74 13.48 -0.40
CA ASP A 78 -7.55 12.63 -0.32
C ASP A 78 -7.36 12.07 1.09
N ALA A 79 -6.87 10.85 1.17
CA ALA A 79 -6.53 10.23 2.44
C ALA A 79 -5.37 10.99 3.13
N PRO A 80 -5.29 10.96 4.47
CA PRO A 80 -4.16 11.54 5.20
C PRO A 80 -2.84 11.04 4.62
N ASN A 81 -1.95 11.97 4.20
CA ASN A 81 -0.75 11.65 3.42
C ASN A 81 0.55 11.77 4.23
N LEU A 82 0.54 11.29 5.46
CA LEU A 82 1.79 11.14 6.20
C LEU A 82 2.53 9.89 5.69
N ASN A 83 3.85 10.01 5.47
CA ASN A 83 4.65 8.87 5.05
C ASN A 83 4.57 7.73 6.09
N TRP A 84 4.29 6.51 5.65
CA TRP A 84 4.11 5.34 6.52
C TRP A 84 5.35 5.07 7.40
N GLY A 85 6.55 5.34 6.88
CA GLY A 85 7.79 5.22 7.64
C GLY A 85 7.89 6.23 8.80
N LEU A 86 7.36 7.47 8.62
CA LEU A 86 7.26 8.45 9.70
C LEU A 86 6.22 8.01 10.74
N VAL A 87 5.10 7.41 10.31
CA VAL A 87 4.11 6.85 11.24
C VAL A 87 4.73 5.76 12.11
N LEU A 88 5.53 4.87 11.51
CA LEU A 88 6.27 3.84 12.23
C LEU A 88 7.29 4.46 13.19
N LEU A 89 8.09 5.42 12.71
CA LEU A 89 9.12 6.11 13.49
C LEU A 89 8.52 6.80 14.71
N PHE A 90 7.49 7.64 14.51
CA PHE A 90 6.81 8.33 15.61
C PHE A 90 6.14 7.36 16.58
N SER A 91 5.58 6.26 16.08
CA SER A 91 4.99 5.23 16.95
C SER A 91 6.03 4.56 17.84
N PHE A 92 7.24 4.34 17.32
CA PHE A 92 8.34 3.79 18.10
C PHE A 92 8.80 4.77 19.20
N PHE A 93 9.09 6.03 18.85
CA PHE A 93 9.57 7.03 19.82
C PHE A 93 8.54 7.43 20.87
N THR A 94 7.25 7.37 20.55
CA THR A 94 6.17 7.71 21.49
C THR A 94 5.59 6.49 22.22
N CYS A 95 6.30 5.35 22.22
CA CYS A 95 5.83 4.12 22.85
C CYS A 95 4.39 3.77 22.42
N THR A 96 4.09 3.86 21.13
CA THR A 96 2.79 3.59 20.49
C THR A 96 1.68 4.64 20.71
N LEU A 97 1.87 5.69 21.53
CA LEU A 97 0.85 6.74 21.72
C LEU A 97 0.48 7.43 20.40
N PHE A 98 1.47 7.70 19.54
CA PHE A 98 1.23 8.27 18.22
C PHE A 98 0.26 7.39 17.40
N MET A 99 0.36 6.07 17.50
CA MET A 99 -0.51 5.15 16.76
C MET A 99 -1.97 5.25 17.20
N TRP A 100 -2.26 5.55 18.47
CA TRP A 100 -3.61 5.79 18.95
C TRP A 100 -4.23 7.01 18.26
N VAL A 101 -3.49 8.13 18.25
CA VAL A 101 -3.92 9.36 17.57
C VAL A 101 -4.07 9.13 16.07
N TRP A 102 -3.09 8.46 15.45
CA TRP A 102 -3.11 8.23 14.00
C TRP A 102 -4.30 7.37 13.55
N ASN A 103 -4.62 6.32 14.29
CA ASN A 103 -5.81 5.50 14.01
C ASN A 103 -7.11 6.32 14.09
N LEU A 104 -7.22 7.26 15.02
CA LEU A 104 -8.36 8.18 15.11
C LEU A 104 -8.40 9.16 13.92
N VAL A 105 -7.26 9.66 13.46
CA VAL A 105 -7.15 10.50 12.27
C VAL A 105 -7.63 9.74 11.02
N LEU A 106 -7.14 8.51 10.82
CA LEU A 106 -7.57 7.65 9.71
C LEU A 106 -9.07 7.34 9.77
N ALA A 107 -9.58 6.99 10.95
CA ALA A 107 -10.99 6.67 11.13
C ALA A 107 -11.90 7.89 10.96
N SER A 108 -11.45 9.10 11.36
CA SER A 108 -12.20 10.33 11.12
C SER A 108 -12.22 10.74 9.65
N TRP A 109 -11.14 10.50 8.92
CA TRP A 109 -11.16 10.65 7.46
C TRP A 109 -12.11 9.64 6.82
N MET A 110 -12.04 8.36 7.20
CA MET A 110 -12.93 7.31 6.68
C MET A 110 -14.40 7.66 6.94
N LYS A 111 -14.75 8.21 8.11
CA LYS A 111 -16.11 8.65 8.42
C LYS A 111 -16.61 9.76 7.50
N ARG A 112 -15.72 10.61 6.97
CA ARG A 112 -16.08 11.67 6.00
C ARG A 112 -16.36 11.12 4.61
N VAL A 113 -15.58 10.13 4.16
CA VAL A 113 -15.76 9.52 2.83
C VAL A 113 -16.82 8.42 2.83
N GLN A 114 -17.03 7.75 3.97
CA GLN A 114 -18.04 6.71 4.16
C GLN A 114 -18.82 6.97 5.45
N PRO A 115 -19.95 7.71 5.38
CA PRO A 115 -20.73 8.12 6.55
C PRO A 115 -21.25 6.97 7.43
N ASN A 116 -21.40 5.76 6.86
CA ASN A 116 -21.86 4.57 7.58
C ASN A 116 -20.75 3.83 8.34
N SER A 117 -19.48 4.24 8.20
CA SER A 117 -18.35 3.64 8.90
C SER A 117 -18.51 3.75 10.41
N LYS A 118 -18.29 2.63 11.12
CA LYS A 118 -18.27 2.52 12.58
C LYS A 118 -16.85 2.48 13.14
N ALA A 119 -15.81 2.54 12.28
CA ALA A 119 -14.42 2.41 12.70
C ALA A 119 -14.03 3.46 13.76
N ILE A 120 -14.43 4.73 13.58
CA ILE A 120 -14.15 5.80 14.54
C ILE A 120 -14.75 5.52 15.91
N LEU A 121 -15.96 4.94 15.99
CA LEU A 121 -16.62 4.59 17.24
C LEU A 121 -15.78 3.55 18.00
N TYR A 122 -15.35 2.50 17.33
CA TYR A 122 -14.56 1.44 17.97
C TYR A 122 -13.19 1.96 18.41
N TYR A 123 -12.51 2.79 17.63
CA TYR A 123 -11.24 3.40 18.06
C TYR A 123 -11.43 4.36 19.23
N ALA A 124 -12.52 5.14 19.26
CA ALA A 124 -12.82 6.02 20.39
C ALA A 124 -13.11 5.22 21.66
N VAL A 125 -13.94 4.17 21.57
CA VAL A 125 -14.21 3.27 22.71
C VAL A 125 -12.92 2.62 23.22
N ALA A 126 -12.06 2.14 22.32
CA ALA A 126 -10.77 1.57 22.71
C ALA A 126 -9.88 2.60 23.43
N ALA A 127 -9.88 3.87 22.98
CA ALA A 127 -9.12 4.94 23.62
C ALA A 127 -9.64 5.26 25.02
N VAL A 128 -10.96 5.34 25.21
CA VAL A 128 -11.58 5.56 26.52
C VAL A 128 -11.25 4.40 27.48
N LEU A 129 -11.39 3.15 27.04
CA LEU A 129 -11.02 1.98 27.82
C LEU A 129 -9.54 1.96 28.19
N PHE A 130 -8.67 2.42 27.29
CA PHE A 130 -7.23 2.54 27.55
C PHE A 130 -6.94 3.58 28.64
N VAL A 131 -7.59 4.74 28.62
CA VAL A 131 -7.47 5.75 29.67
C VAL A 131 -7.97 5.21 31.01
N LEU A 132 -9.11 4.51 31.00
CA LEU A 132 -9.62 3.83 32.21
C LEU A 132 -8.63 2.79 32.74
N GLN A 133 -7.99 2.01 31.88
CA GLN A 133 -6.96 1.06 32.26
C GLN A 133 -5.76 1.73 32.95
N LEU A 134 -5.38 2.94 32.51
CA LEU A 134 -4.30 3.71 33.15
C LEU A 134 -4.69 4.24 34.51
N SER A 135 -5.99 4.56 34.75
CA SER A 135 -6.48 5.03 36.05
C SER A 135 -6.54 3.93 37.12
N VAL A 136 -6.65 2.67 36.68
CA VAL A 136 -6.54 1.51 37.58
C VAL A 136 -5.08 1.20 37.85
N GLY A 137 -4.49 1.86 38.85
CA GLY A 137 -3.08 1.71 39.22
C GLY A 137 -2.68 0.29 39.59
N PRO A 138 -1.40 -0.07 39.52
CA PRO A 138 -0.91 -1.31 40.09
C PRO A 138 -1.01 -1.21 41.61
N HIS A 139 -1.65 -2.19 42.25
CA HIS A 139 -1.54 -2.33 43.68
C HIS A 139 -0.18 -2.92 44.02
N THR A 140 0.68 -2.11 44.64
CA THR A 140 1.92 -2.58 45.23
C THR A 140 1.63 -2.96 46.65
N HIS A 141 1.56 -4.25 46.99
CA HIS A 141 1.66 -4.71 48.35
C HIS A 141 3.13 -4.67 48.76
N ILE A 142 3.49 -3.71 49.60
CA ILE A 142 4.79 -3.70 50.27
C ILE A 142 4.64 -4.70 51.42
N THR A 143 5.08 -5.93 51.25
CA THR A 143 5.29 -6.84 52.34
C THR A 143 6.58 -6.41 53.04
N THR A 144 6.47 -5.75 54.19
CA THR A 144 7.60 -5.51 55.11
C THR A 144 8.07 -6.86 55.62
N LEU A 145 9.14 -7.35 55.05
CA LEU A 145 9.83 -8.53 55.56
C LEU A 145 10.86 -8.11 56.57
N GLN A 146 10.99 -8.97 57.60
CA GLN A 146 11.86 -8.94 58.76
C GLN A 146 13.29 -8.46 58.45
N PRO A 147 14.03 -7.97 59.49
CA PRO A 147 15.34 -7.41 59.31
C PRO A 147 16.35 -8.48 58.89
N GLY A 148 16.76 -8.42 57.66
CA GLY A 148 17.75 -9.33 57.10
C GLY A 148 17.44 -9.69 55.64
N PHE A 149 17.63 -8.76 54.76
CA PHE A 149 17.85 -9.04 53.33
C PHE A 149 16.71 -9.73 52.53
N GLN A 150 15.93 -8.97 51.81
CA GLN A 150 15.63 -9.05 50.36
C GLN A 150 14.38 -8.25 50.01
N TRP A 151 14.50 -7.28 49.10
CA TRP A 151 13.42 -6.49 48.53
C TRP A 151 12.69 -7.32 47.48
N TRP A 152 11.61 -8.02 47.84
CA TRP A 152 10.69 -8.61 46.86
C TRP A 152 9.43 -7.73 46.79
N THR A 153 9.36 -6.90 45.73
CA THR A 153 8.10 -6.26 45.37
C THR A 153 7.26 -7.25 44.59
N THR A 154 6.29 -7.86 45.21
CA THR A 154 5.27 -8.66 44.54
C THR A 154 4.27 -7.71 43.89
N TYR A 155 4.36 -7.58 42.56
CA TYR A 155 3.35 -6.90 41.78
C TYR A 155 2.14 -7.81 41.62
N THR A 156 1.09 -7.60 42.42
CA THR A 156 -0.19 -8.26 42.19
C THR A 156 -0.91 -7.49 41.08
N ALA A 157 -1.01 -8.12 39.91
CA ALA A 157 -1.79 -7.58 38.82
C ALA A 157 -3.26 -7.45 39.26
N HIS A 158 -3.79 -6.22 39.23
CA HIS A 158 -5.21 -6.00 39.58
C HIS A 158 -6.10 -6.73 38.56
N PRO A 159 -6.95 -7.68 38.93
CA PRO A 159 -7.74 -8.49 38.01
C PRO A 159 -8.59 -7.60 37.06
N LEU A 160 -9.15 -6.50 37.57
CA LEU A 160 -9.92 -5.53 36.81
C LEU A 160 -9.08 -4.88 35.69
N ARG A 161 -7.82 -4.53 35.98
CA ARG A 161 -6.90 -3.94 34.96
C ARG A 161 -6.64 -4.91 33.81
N ASN A 162 -6.49 -6.22 34.13
CA ASN A 162 -6.28 -7.24 33.11
C ASN A 162 -7.53 -7.46 32.24
N VAL A 163 -8.72 -7.44 32.86
CA VAL A 163 -9.99 -7.52 32.12
C VAL A 163 -10.18 -6.33 31.21
N ILE A 164 -9.91 -5.10 31.69
CA ILE A 164 -9.98 -3.89 30.85
C ILE A 164 -8.94 -3.98 29.73
N GLY A 165 -7.71 -4.43 30.01
CA GLY A 165 -6.66 -4.61 28.99
C GLY A 165 -7.07 -5.59 27.89
N LEU A 166 -7.69 -6.71 28.26
CA LEU A 166 -8.23 -7.66 27.30
C LEU A 166 -9.36 -7.03 26.46
N ALA A 167 -10.26 -6.28 27.09
CA ALA A 167 -11.32 -5.57 26.37
C ALA A 167 -10.76 -4.54 25.39
N VAL A 168 -9.76 -3.73 25.80
CA VAL A 168 -9.03 -2.80 24.90
C VAL A 168 -8.46 -3.54 23.71
N TRP A 169 -7.80 -4.67 23.93
CA TRP A 169 -7.21 -5.47 22.88
C TRP A 169 -8.26 -5.99 21.88
N ILE A 170 -9.36 -6.57 22.37
CA ILE A 170 -10.46 -7.08 21.53
C ILE A 170 -11.07 -5.95 20.70
N VAL A 171 -11.43 -4.82 21.32
CA VAL A 171 -12.05 -3.68 20.63
C VAL A 171 -11.12 -3.11 19.56
N ARG A 172 -9.80 -3.06 19.82
CA ARG A 172 -8.81 -2.65 18.81
C ARG A 172 -8.75 -3.59 17.62
N ILE A 173 -8.84 -4.89 17.84
CA ILE A 173 -8.89 -5.87 16.73
C ILE A 173 -10.16 -5.65 15.90
N VAL A 174 -11.32 -5.51 16.55
CA VAL A 174 -12.59 -5.21 15.85
C VAL A 174 -12.46 -3.90 15.05
N ALA A 175 -11.91 -2.84 15.65
CA ALA A 175 -11.70 -1.56 14.98
C ALA A 175 -10.81 -1.69 13.71
N ARG A 176 -9.72 -2.48 13.78
CA ARG A 176 -8.84 -2.71 12.63
C ARG A 176 -9.55 -3.45 11.50
N PHE A 177 -10.30 -4.51 11.81
CA PHE A 177 -11.00 -5.27 10.78
C PHE A 177 -12.19 -4.50 10.20
N THR A 178 -12.88 -3.67 11.00
CA THR A 178 -13.90 -2.74 10.50
C THR A 178 -13.27 -1.73 9.55
N MET A 179 -12.16 -1.09 9.94
CA MET A 179 -11.45 -0.15 9.08
C MET A 179 -10.96 -0.78 7.78
N ARG A 180 -10.48 -2.05 7.83
CA ARG A 180 -10.11 -2.82 6.65
C ARG A 180 -11.30 -2.97 5.69
N ALA A 181 -12.45 -3.43 6.22
CA ALA A 181 -13.66 -3.64 5.43
C ALA A 181 -14.15 -2.32 4.79
N ASP A 182 -14.15 -1.24 5.56
CA ASP A 182 -14.54 0.10 5.08
C ASP A 182 -13.61 0.59 3.97
N LEU A 183 -12.28 0.40 4.10
CA LEU A 183 -11.30 0.75 3.07
C LEU A 183 -11.51 -0.08 1.79
N GLU A 184 -11.65 -1.41 1.92
CA GLU A 184 -11.90 -2.28 0.78
C GLU A 184 -13.24 -1.92 0.10
N GLN A 185 -14.28 -1.62 0.86
CA GLN A 185 -15.58 -1.21 0.32
C GLN A 185 -15.48 0.13 -0.43
N HIS A 186 -14.78 1.13 0.12
CA HIS A 186 -14.60 2.43 -0.50
C HIS A 186 -13.77 2.34 -1.78
N PHE A 187 -12.63 1.67 -1.74
CA PHE A 187 -11.69 1.57 -2.86
C PHE A 187 -11.99 0.44 -3.86
N ASN A 188 -13.09 -0.28 -3.70
CA ASN A 188 -13.61 -1.24 -4.68
C ASN A 188 -15.01 -0.86 -5.17
N GLY A 189 -15.65 0.16 -4.57
CA GLY A 189 -16.96 0.68 -4.97
C GLY A 189 -16.88 2.10 -5.51
N PRO A 190 -17.02 3.14 -4.65
CA PRO A 190 -17.03 4.55 -5.09
C PRO A 190 -15.75 5.02 -5.81
N GLU A 191 -14.59 4.55 -5.37
CA GLU A 191 -13.28 4.77 -6.01
C GLU A 191 -12.66 3.43 -6.39
N PRO A 192 -12.95 2.86 -7.57
CA PRO A 192 -12.53 1.51 -7.95
C PRO A 192 -11.02 1.43 -8.21
N VAL A 193 -10.24 1.24 -7.14
CA VAL A 193 -8.78 1.11 -7.16
C VAL A 193 -8.35 -0.37 -7.14
N GLY A 194 -9.28 -1.28 -6.83
CA GLY A 194 -8.97 -2.70 -6.68
C GLY A 194 -8.15 -3.01 -5.42
N LEU A 195 -8.47 -2.34 -4.30
CA LEU A 195 -7.75 -2.53 -3.04
C LEU A 195 -8.10 -3.88 -2.41
N SER A 196 -7.07 -4.69 -2.15
CA SER A 196 -7.18 -5.92 -1.37
C SER A 196 -6.20 -5.90 -0.21
N LEU A 197 -6.69 -6.01 1.01
CA LEU A 197 -5.91 -5.94 2.23
C LEU A 197 -5.79 -7.32 2.89
N SER A 198 -4.57 -7.76 3.20
CA SER A 198 -4.33 -9.01 3.91
C SER A 198 -4.86 -8.94 5.35
N GLY A 199 -5.64 -9.94 5.76
CA GLY A 199 -6.13 -10.05 7.13
C GLY A 199 -5.00 -10.22 8.14
N VAL A 200 -3.96 -10.99 7.80
CA VAL A 200 -2.77 -11.21 8.64
C VAL A 200 -2.02 -9.89 8.87
N MET A 201 -1.75 -9.13 7.80
CA MET A 201 -1.08 -7.83 7.90
C MET A 201 -1.93 -6.80 8.67
N THR A 202 -3.26 -6.83 8.50
CA THR A 202 -4.19 -6.01 9.27
C THR A 202 -4.13 -6.31 10.76
N PHE A 203 -4.07 -7.59 11.14
CA PHE A 203 -3.99 -8.01 12.53
C PHE A 203 -2.71 -7.47 13.20
N PHE A 204 -1.54 -7.67 12.59
CA PHE A 204 -0.27 -7.29 13.20
C PHE A 204 0.04 -5.79 13.08
N PHE A 205 -0.12 -5.18 11.91
CA PHE A 205 0.38 -3.84 11.61
C PHE A 205 -0.72 -2.76 11.56
N GLY A 206 -1.98 -3.12 11.32
CA GLY A 206 -3.14 -2.23 11.37
C GLY A 206 -2.91 -0.89 10.67
N GLY A 207 -2.88 0.21 11.45
CA GLY A 207 -2.79 1.57 10.93
C GLY A 207 -1.55 1.88 10.09
N ILE A 208 -0.39 1.24 10.37
CA ILE A 208 0.83 1.40 9.53
C ILE A 208 0.60 0.76 8.17
N TYR A 209 0.01 -0.44 8.14
CA TYR A 209 -0.30 -1.16 6.92
C TYR A 209 -1.32 -0.41 6.07
N PHE A 210 -2.36 0.15 6.69
CA PHE A 210 -3.32 1.01 5.99
C PHE A 210 -2.65 2.24 5.40
N GLN A 211 -1.79 2.92 6.19
CA GLN A 211 -1.09 4.10 5.72
C GLN A 211 -0.16 3.83 4.54
N TYR A 212 0.52 2.69 4.52
CA TYR A 212 1.31 2.25 3.38
C TYR A 212 0.48 2.20 2.09
N HIS A 213 -0.70 1.54 2.14
CA HIS A 213 -1.59 1.45 0.98
C HIS A 213 -2.19 2.81 0.59
N LEU A 214 -2.57 3.64 1.57
CA LEU A 214 -3.10 4.98 1.33
C LEU A 214 -2.07 5.91 0.69
N ASN A 215 -0.80 5.85 1.10
CA ASN A 215 0.27 6.60 0.44
C ASN A 215 0.39 6.21 -1.04
N ARG A 216 0.36 4.90 -1.34
CA ARG A 216 0.40 4.40 -2.71
C ARG A 216 -0.80 4.86 -3.54
N ILE A 217 -2.01 4.82 -2.97
CA ILE A 217 -3.23 5.29 -3.64
C ILE A 217 -3.17 6.79 -3.91
N ASN A 218 -2.74 7.60 -2.93
CA ASN A 218 -2.59 9.05 -3.11
C ASN A 218 -1.58 9.38 -4.21
N GLU A 219 -0.50 8.62 -4.34
CA GLU A 219 0.48 8.78 -5.41
C GLU A 219 -0.12 8.46 -6.78
N LEU A 220 -0.87 7.36 -6.90
CA LEU A 220 -1.58 7.01 -8.12
C LEU A 220 -2.60 8.09 -8.53
N LYS A 221 -3.38 8.60 -7.57
CA LYS A 221 -4.32 9.71 -7.80
C LYS A 221 -3.59 10.97 -8.29
N ARG A 222 -2.44 11.29 -7.70
CA ARG A 222 -1.62 12.43 -8.09
C ARG A 222 -1.14 12.29 -9.54
N MET A 223 -0.60 11.12 -9.91
CA MET A 223 -0.15 10.86 -11.27
C MET A 223 -1.30 10.94 -12.29
N ALA A 224 -2.49 10.41 -11.95
CA ALA A 224 -3.68 10.47 -12.80
C ALA A 224 -4.12 11.93 -13.05
N ARG A 225 -4.10 12.79 -12.02
CA ARG A 225 -4.40 14.23 -12.15
C ARG A 225 -3.41 14.94 -13.08
N TYR A 226 -2.11 14.65 -12.98
CA TYR A 226 -1.10 15.24 -13.88
C TYR A 226 -1.29 14.81 -15.33
N ARG A 227 -1.66 13.56 -15.61
CA ARG A 227 -1.96 13.08 -16.97
C ARG A 227 -3.23 13.72 -17.53
N GLY A 228 -4.28 13.91 -16.72
CA GLY A 228 -5.52 14.56 -17.15
C GLY A 228 -5.40 16.07 -17.33
N ALA A 229 -4.40 16.73 -16.72
CA ALA A 229 -4.13 18.15 -16.90
C ALA A 229 -3.20 18.44 -18.12
N ALA A 230 -2.62 17.40 -18.74
CA ALA A 230 -1.74 17.51 -19.90
C ALA A 230 -2.46 17.30 -21.24
N ILE A 231 -3.79 17.19 -21.25
CA ILE A 231 -4.69 17.13 -22.41
C ILE A 231 -5.56 18.37 -22.45
#